data_664873cbe7cf7809277d2f9e2072c1a6
#
_entry.id   664873cbe7cf7809277d2f9e2072c1a6
#
_cell.length_a   1.000
_cell.length_b   1.000
_cell.length_c   1.000
_cell.angle_alpha   90.00
_cell.angle_beta   90.00
_cell.angle_gamma   90.00
#
_symmetry.space_group_name_H-M   'P 1'
#
loop_
_entity.id
_entity.type
_entity.pdbx_description
1 polymer ?
#
loop_
_entity_poly.entity_id
_entity_poly.type
_entity_poly.pdbx_seq_one_letter_code
_entity_poly.pdbx_strand_id
1 'polypeptide(L)'
;LQQAVEVLKQFSGRKFDQTVEIHINLGIDPAQNDQIVRGSLVLPNGIGKTQRVIVFAKGDLAKEAEQAGADAVGAEELSKRIKDGWLDFDVCIASPDMMGIVGPLGKLLGPRGLMPSPRAGTVTTDVARVVKEYRAGKVEFRNDKGSNVHAVVGKMSFDATKLVENIGAFISYVQSIKPNSVKGTYIKSIAICATMTPSVRVSA
;
A
#
# COMPACT_ATOMS: atom_id res chain seq x y z
N LEU A 1 -16.71 -11.17 -10.33
CA LEU A 1 -15.41 -11.14 -9.69
C LEU A 1 -14.74 -12.51 -9.74
N GLN A 2 -15.42 -13.58 -9.30
CA GLN A 2 -14.88 -14.95 -9.29
C GLN A 2 -14.43 -15.40 -10.69
N GLN A 3 -15.28 -15.24 -11.71
CA GLN A 3 -14.92 -15.54 -13.10
C GLN A 3 -13.69 -14.78 -13.58
N ALA A 4 -13.54 -13.51 -13.21
CA ALA A 4 -12.38 -12.71 -13.59
C ALA A 4 -11.07 -13.27 -12.99
N VAL A 5 -11.11 -13.73 -11.74
CA VAL A 5 -9.95 -14.39 -11.08
C VAL A 5 -9.65 -15.73 -11.72
N GLU A 6 -10.66 -16.51 -12.11
CA GLU A 6 -10.46 -17.79 -12.81
C GLU A 6 -9.81 -17.57 -14.19
N VAL A 7 -10.28 -16.57 -14.95
CA VAL A 7 -9.66 -16.19 -16.23
C VAL A 7 -8.21 -15.72 -16.02
N LEU A 8 -7.96 -14.90 -15.00
CA LEU A 8 -6.60 -14.44 -14.69
C LEU A 8 -5.67 -15.62 -14.40
N LYS A 9 -6.14 -16.63 -13.68
CA LYS A 9 -5.35 -17.84 -13.36
C LYS A 9 -5.03 -18.70 -14.58
N GLN A 10 -5.79 -18.61 -15.66
CA GLN A 10 -5.47 -19.31 -16.92
C GLN A 10 -4.22 -18.76 -17.60
N PHE A 11 -3.83 -17.51 -17.31
CA PHE A 11 -2.58 -16.90 -17.80
C PHE A 11 -1.33 -17.34 -17.01
N SER A 12 -1.44 -18.36 -16.16
CA SER A 12 -0.30 -18.97 -15.45
C SER A 12 0.71 -19.54 -16.45
N GLY A 13 1.96 -19.72 -16.03
CA GLY A 13 3.00 -20.32 -16.88
C GLY A 13 4.31 -19.54 -16.86
N ARG A 14 4.44 -18.57 -15.95
CA ARG A 14 5.72 -17.89 -15.70
C ARG A 14 6.55 -18.65 -14.68
N LYS A 15 7.88 -18.48 -14.76
CA LYS A 15 8.84 -19.15 -13.87
C LYS A 15 8.91 -18.56 -12.46
N PHE A 16 8.14 -17.51 -12.17
CA PHE A 16 8.11 -16.81 -10.88
C PHE A 16 6.68 -16.61 -10.41
N ASP A 17 6.51 -16.43 -9.10
CA ASP A 17 5.20 -16.17 -8.50
C ASP A 17 4.79 -14.71 -8.76
N GLN A 18 3.86 -14.54 -9.69
CA GLN A 18 3.42 -13.23 -10.19
C GLN A 18 2.62 -12.49 -9.12
N THR A 19 2.83 -11.20 -9.02
CA THR A 19 2.01 -10.33 -8.17
C THR A 19 0.69 -10.03 -8.87
N VAL A 20 -0.42 -10.17 -8.15
CA VAL A 20 -1.75 -9.78 -8.63
C VAL A 20 -2.06 -8.38 -8.15
N GLU A 21 -2.46 -7.53 -9.08
CA GLU A 21 -2.78 -6.13 -8.85
C GLU A 21 -4.21 -5.81 -9.29
N ILE A 22 -4.83 -4.86 -8.59
CA ILE A 22 -6.10 -4.26 -8.97
C ILE A 22 -5.89 -2.82 -9.42
N HIS A 23 -6.59 -2.45 -10.46
CA HIS A 23 -6.61 -1.10 -11.03
C HIS A 23 -8.05 -0.61 -11.08
N ILE A 24 -8.33 0.52 -10.42
CA ILE A 24 -9.66 1.11 -10.36
C ILE A 24 -9.59 2.52 -10.95
N ASN A 25 -10.33 2.77 -12.03
CA ASN A 25 -10.52 4.12 -12.56
C ASN A 25 -11.67 4.79 -11.83
N LEU A 26 -11.37 5.94 -11.24
CA LEU A 26 -12.32 6.71 -10.43
C LEU A 26 -12.86 7.92 -11.21
N GLY A 27 -14.07 8.34 -10.87
CA GLY A 27 -14.71 9.55 -11.39
C GLY A 27 -14.36 10.78 -10.57
N ILE A 28 -13.07 11.01 -10.32
CA ILE A 28 -12.54 12.13 -9.53
C ILE A 28 -11.75 13.09 -10.40
N ASP A 29 -11.57 14.32 -9.93
CA ASP A 29 -10.64 15.29 -10.51
C ASP A 29 -9.37 15.34 -9.66
N PRO A 30 -8.23 14.77 -10.11
CA PRO A 30 -7.00 14.72 -9.33
C PRO A 30 -6.32 16.08 -9.14
N ALA A 31 -6.74 17.12 -9.84
CA ALA A 31 -6.27 18.49 -9.65
C ALA A 31 -6.89 19.14 -8.41
N GLN A 32 -8.03 18.66 -7.95
CA GLN A 32 -8.72 19.14 -6.77
C GLN A 32 -8.26 18.38 -5.51
N ASN A 33 -7.68 19.09 -4.56
CA ASN A 33 -7.12 18.49 -3.33
C ASN A 33 -8.15 17.76 -2.45
N ASP A 34 -9.41 18.14 -2.52
CA ASP A 34 -10.54 17.55 -1.80
C ASP A 34 -11.06 16.25 -2.45
N GLN A 35 -10.68 15.99 -3.70
CA GLN A 35 -11.02 14.76 -4.43
C GLN A 35 -9.87 13.74 -4.47
N ILE A 36 -8.72 14.05 -3.86
CA ILE A 36 -7.62 13.12 -3.78
C ILE A 36 -7.99 11.93 -2.90
N VAL A 37 -7.97 10.74 -3.50
CA VAL A 37 -8.24 9.47 -2.83
C VAL A 37 -6.91 8.83 -2.41
N ARG A 38 -6.72 8.69 -1.12
CA ARG A 38 -5.55 8.03 -0.52
C ARG A 38 -5.98 7.30 0.74
N GLY A 39 -5.46 6.10 0.93
CA GLY A 39 -5.75 5.32 2.11
C GLY A 39 -4.81 4.15 2.30
N SER A 40 -5.06 3.38 3.33
CA SER A 40 -4.38 2.12 3.60
C SER A 40 -5.38 1.10 4.15
N LEU A 41 -5.21 -0.14 3.76
CA LEU A 41 -6.09 -1.26 4.15
C LEU A 41 -5.24 -2.48 4.49
N VAL A 42 -5.57 -3.15 5.57
CA VAL A 42 -5.06 -4.49 5.87
C VAL A 42 -5.91 -5.49 5.11
N LEU A 43 -5.29 -6.24 4.18
CA LEU A 43 -6.00 -7.26 3.42
C LEU A 43 -6.23 -8.51 4.27
N PRO A 44 -7.42 -9.14 4.18
CA PRO A 44 -7.77 -10.31 5.00
C PRO A 44 -6.77 -11.47 4.90
N ASN A 45 -6.26 -11.72 3.69
CA ASN A 45 -5.33 -12.81 3.41
C ASN A 45 -3.87 -12.34 3.19
N GLY A 46 -3.57 -11.07 3.52
CA GLY A 46 -2.25 -10.47 3.26
C GLY A 46 -1.93 -10.34 1.77
N ILE A 47 -0.68 -10.04 1.46
CA ILE A 47 -0.19 -9.81 0.07
C ILE A 47 0.74 -10.93 -0.45
N GLY A 48 1.05 -11.94 0.38
CA GLY A 48 1.98 -13.01 0.02
C GLY A 48 3.45 -12.60 -0.05
N LYS A 49 3.80 -11.45 0.52
CA LYS A 49 5.17 -10.97 0.69
C LYS A 49 5.30 -10.33 2.07
N THR A 50 6.32 -10.71 2.81
CA THR A 50 6.70 -10.01 4.05
C THR A 50 7.35 -8.68 3.67
N GLN A 51 6.75 -7.58 4.09
CA GLN A 51 7.31 -6.24 3.86
C GLN A 51 8.43 -5.95 4.85
N ARG A 52 9.49 -5.34 4.37
CA ARG A 52 10.58 -4.83 5.21
C ARG A 52 10.21 -3.46 5.72
N VAL A 53 10.04 -3.37 7.04
CA VAL A 53 9.54 -2.18 7.71
C VAL A 53 10.66 -1.53 8.50
N ILE A 54 10.92 -0.26 8.22
CA ILE A 54 11.82 0.57 9.03
C ILE A 54 11.03 1.58 9.85
N VAL A 55 11.58 1.91 11.02
CA VAL A 55 10.90 2.77 11.98
C VAL A 55 11.82 3.89 12.46
N PHE A 56 11.36 5.11 12.33
CA PHE A 56 11.97 6.28 12.97
C PHE A 56 11.30 6.53 14.31
N ALA A 57 11.97 6.09 15.38
CA ALA A 57 11.51 6.28 16.76
C ALA A 57 12.69 6.42 17.73
N LYS A 58 12.43 6.98 18.91
CA LYS A 58 13.40 7.10 20.02
C LYS A 58 12.81 6.52 21.30
N GLY A 59 13.70 6.15 22.23
CA GLY A 59 13.35 5.70 23.59
C GLY A 59 12.52 4.42 23.59
N ASP A 60 11.41 4.43 24.31
CA ASP A 60 10.56 3.23 24.49
C ASP A 60 9.83 2.83 23.21
N LEU A 61 9.42 3.79 22.37
CA LEU A 61 8.81 3.52 21.07
C LEU A 61 9.75 2.75 20.14
N ALA A 62 11.07 2.97 20.26
CA ALA A 62 12.05 2.21 19.49
C ALA A 62 12.08 0.74 19.93
N LYS A 63 12.07 0.47 21.24
CA LYS A 63 12.02 -0.90 21.78
C LYS A 63 10.73 -1.61 21.38
N GLU A 64 9.60 -0.92 21.47
CA GLU A 64 8.30 -1.47 21.02
C GLU A 64 8.31 -1.83 19.54
N ALA A 65 8.91 -0.99 18.69
CA ALA A 65 9.06 -1.25 17.27
C ALA A 65 9.93 -2.49 16.99
N GLU A 66 11.03 -2.65 17.69
CA GLU A 66 11.92 -3.84 17.61
C GLU A 66 11.17 -5.10 18.03
N GLN A 67 10.46 -5.05 19.17
CA GLN A 67 9.65 -6.19 19.66
C GLN A 67 8.51 -6.54 18.70
N ALA A 68 7.93 -5.54 18.01
CA ALA A 68 6.91 -5.75 16.97
C ALA A 68 7.48 -6.35 15.69
N GLY A 69 8.82 -6.40 15.56
CA GLY A 69 9.52 -7.03 14.46
C GLY A 69 9.91 -6.06 13.33
N ALA A 70 10.16 -4.79 13.60
CA ALA A 70 10.73 -3.88 12.60
C ALA A 70 12.14 -4.35 12.19
N ASP A 71 12.46 -4.23 10.90
CA ASP A 71 13.75 -4.69 10.35
C ASP A 71 14.90 -3.73 10.67
N ALA A 72 14.59 -2.45 10.85
CA ALA A 72 15.53 -1.46 11.35
C ALA A 72 14.79 -0.36 12.12
N VAL A 73 15.33 0.00 13.26
CA VAL A 73 14.81 1.08 14.10
C VAL A 73 15.94 2.06 14.39
N GLY A 74 15.65 3.35 14.35
CA GLY A 74 16.65 4.37 14.63
C GLY A 74 16.16 5.79 14.39
N ALA A 75 17.06 6.74 14.51
CA ALA A 75 16.79 8.15 14.30
C ALA A 75 17.78 8.77 13.29
N GLU A 76 18.81 9.46 13.78
CA GLU A 76 19.79 10.13 12.91
C GLU A 76 20.67 9.16 12.13
N GLU A 77 21.01 8.01 12.73
CA GLU A 77 21.81 6.97 12.09
C GLU A 77 21.09 6.40 10.88
N LEU A 78 19.79 6.10 11.04
CA LEU A 78 18.95 5.62 9.93
C LEU A 78 18.83 6.68 8.83
N SER A 79 18.70 7.96 9.22
CA SER A 79 18.67 9.09 8.27
C SER A 79 19.97 9.18 7.46
N LYS A 80 21.13 8.99 8.10
CA LYS A 80 22.44 8.97 7.40
C LYS A 80 22.52 7.83 6.40
N ARG A 81 22.18 6.60 6.82
CA ARG A 81 22.17 5.43 5.94
C ARG A 81 21.31 5.64 4.69
N ILE A 82 20.13 6.26 4.83
CA ILE A 82 19.25 6.58 3.71
C ILE A 82 19.88 7.65 2.80
N LYS A 83 20.52 8.68 3.34
CA LYS A 83 21.24 9.69 2.57
C LYS A 83 22.41 9.09 1.79
N ASP A 84 23.08 8.09 2.36
CA ASP A 84 24.18 7.35 1.73
C ASP A 84 23.69 6.35 0.66
N GLY A 85 22.36 6.31 0.41
CA GLY A 85 21.75 5.52 -0.67
C GLY A 85 21.15 4.19 -0.25
N TRP A 86 21.12 3.86 1.05
CA TRP A 86 20.45 2.65 1.50
C TRP A 86 18.92 2.83 1.47
N LEU A 87 18.26 2.09 0.59
CA LEU A 87 16.81 2.15 0.35
C LEU A 87 16.22 0.74 0.28
N ASP A 88 16.84 -0.22 0.96
CA ASP A 88 16.46 -1.63 0.94
C ASP A 88 15.36 -1.94 1.97
N PHE A 89 14.23 -1.23 1.84
CA PHE A 89 13.02 -1.41 2.65
C PHE A 89 11.78 -1.07 1.82
N ASP A 90 10.64 -1.61 2.24
CA ASP A 90 9.38 -1.47 1.53
C ASP A 90 8.45 -0.43 2.20
N VAL A 91 8.59 -0.21 3.51
CA VAL A 91 7.76 0.72 4.29
C VAL A 91 8.60 1.50 5.30
N CYS A 92 8.29 2.78 5.44
CA CYS A 92 8.89 3.66 6.44
C CYS A 92 7.79 4.20 7.38
N ILE A 93 7.93 3.91 8.67
CA ILE A 93 7.06 4.42 9.73
C ILE A 93 7.84 5.44 10.55
N ALA A 94 7.18 6.49 11.02
CA ALA A 94 7.80 7.50 11.85
C ALA A 94 6.90 7.91 13.01
N SER A 95 7.47 8.12 14.18
CA SER A 95 6.77 8.86 15.22
C SER A 95 6.66 10.35 14.84
N PRO A 96 5.62 11.07 15.29
CA PRO A 96 5.46 12.49 14.96
C PRO A 96 6.69 13.33 15.28
N ASP A 97 7.36 13.04 16.40
CA ASP A 97 8.57 13.74 16.86
C ASP A 97 9.77 13.57 15.92
N MET A 98 9.80 12.45 15.17
CA MET A 98 10.89 12.15 14.24
C MET A 98 10.69 12.78 12.86
N MET A 99 9.54 13.38 12.58
CA MET A 99 9.27 14.01 11.27
C MET A 99 10.24 15.14 10.93
N GLY A 100 10.82 15.82 11.93
CA GLY A 100 11.89 16.80 11.73
C GLY A 100 13.16 16.20 11.08
N ILE A 101 13.49 14.94 11.40
CA ILE A 101 14.64 14.20 10.86
C ILE A 101 14.28 13.56 9.51
N VAL A 102 13.05 13.10 9.34
CA VAL A 102 12.56 12.45 8.13
C VAL A 102 12.25 13.48 7.02
N GLY A 103 11.80 14.69 7.38
CA GLY A 103 11.45 15.74 6.42
C GLY A 103 12.51 16.03 5.35
N PRO A 104 13.79 16.21 5.72
CA PRO A 104 14.89 16.40 4.77
C PRO A 104 15.11 15.23 3.80
N LEU A 105 14.65 14.01 4.15
CA LEU A 105 14.71 12.83 3.28
C LEU A 105 13.60 12.80 2.22
N GLY A 106 12.66 13.74 2.27
CA GLY A 106 11.51 13.80 1.36
C GLY A 106 11.89 13.82 -0.11
N LYS A 107 13.04 14.41 -0.48
CA LYS A 107 13.56 14.41 -1.85
C LYS A 107 13.97 13.01 -2.34
N LEU A 108 14.37 12.12 -1.43
CA LEU A 108 14.79 10.75 -1.72
C LEU A 108 13.60 9.77 -1.60
N LEU A 109 12.82 9.89 -0.53
CA LEU A 109 11.72 8.98 -0.20
C LEU A 109 10.44 9.29 -0.98
N GLY A 110 10.17 10.59 -1.26
CA GLY A 110 8.94 11.04 -1.91
C GLY A 110 8.71 10.44 -3.30
N PRO A 111 9.67 10.53 -4.24
CA PRO A 111 9.52 9.97 -5.59
C PRO A 111 9.34 8.44 -5.60
N ARG A 112 9.81 7.76 -4.55
CA ARG A 112 9.69 6.29 -4.40
C ARG A 112 8.43 5.85 -3.64
N GLY A 113 7.62 6.80 -3.15
CA GLY A 113 6.43 6.49 -2.36
C GLY A 113 6.72 6.00 -0.94
N LEU A 114 7.98 6.13 -0.46
CA LEU A 114 8.42 5.65 0.86
C LEU A 114 8.31 6.70 1.97
N MET A 115 7.81 7.91 1.65
CA MET A 115 7.70 9.00 2.63
C MET A 115 6.56 8.75 3.61
N PRO A 116 6.82 8.73 4.93
CA PRO A 116 5.77 8.59 5.93
C PRO A 116 4.70 9.69 5.82
N SER A 117 3.45 9.33 6.05
CA SER A 117 2.33 10.24 5.93
C SER A 117 1.26 9.95 6.98
N PRO A 118 0.73 10.99 7.66
CA PRO A 118 -0.40 10.83 8.58
C PRO A 118 -1.64 10.23 7.91
N ARG A 119 -1.90 10.60 6.64
CA ARG A 119 -3.06 10.10 5.88
C ARG A 119 -2.99 8.61 5.56
N ALA A 120 -1.79 8.06 5.41
CA ALA A 120 -1.55 6.63 5.23
C ALA A 120 -1.45 5.88 6.56
N GLY A 121 -1.43 6.62 7.69
CA GLY A 121 -1.26 6.05 9.02
C GLY A 121 0.16 5.57 9.33
N THR A 122 1.17 6.01 8.54
CA THR A 122 2.58 5.69 8.76
C THR A 122 3.28 6.71 9.66
N VAL A 123 2.60 7.80 10.03
CA VAL A 123 3.03 8.71 11.09
C VAL A 123 2.10 8.51 12.28
N THR A 124 2.59 7.88 13.33
CA THR A 124 1.78 7.48 14.50
C THR A 124 2.63 7.35 15.75
N THR A 125 1.97 7.47 16.91
CA THR A 125 2.54 7.15 18.22
C THR A 125 2.42 5.65 18.55
N ASP A 126 1.45 4.95 17.95
CA ASP A 126 1.26 3.50 18.11
C ASP A 126 2.03 2.73 17.03
N VAL A 127 3.35 2.75 17.17
CA VAL A 127 4.28 2.19 16.19
C VAL A 127 4.18 0.67 16.12
N ALA A 128 4.07 0.02 17.28
CA ALA A 128 4.05 -1.44 17.38
C ALA A 128 2.87 -2.06 16.62
N ARG A 129 1.69 -1.46 16.74
CA ARG A 129 0.49 -1.89 16.00
C ARG A 129 0.68 -1.76 14.51
N VAL A 130 1.18 -0.61 14.06
CA VAL A 130 1.33 -0.33 12.62
C VAL A 130 2.39 -1.24 11.99
N VAL A 131 3.50 -1.54 12.68
CA VAL A 131 4.49 -2.53 12.22
C VAL A 131 3.84 -3.90 12.01
N LYS A 132 3.02 -4.38 12.96
CA LYS A 132 2.30 -5.65 12.83
C LYS A 132 1.32 -5.63 11.66
N GLU A 133 0.57 -4.53 11.46
CA GLU A 133 -0.37 -4.38 10.35
C GLU A 133 0.35 -4.47 8.98
N TYR A 134 1.50 -3.80 8.81
CA TYR A 134 2.27 -3.87 7.57
C TYR A 134 2.86 -5.27 7.35
N ARG A 135 3.33 -5.93 8.39
CA ARG A 135 3.76 -7.33 8.29
C ARG A 135 2.63 -8.29 7.97
N ALA A 136 1.41 -8.00 8.42
CA ALA A 136 0.20 -8.75 8.06
C ALA A 136 -0.29 -8.49 6.63
N GLY A 137 0.29 -7.51 5.92
CA GLY A 137 -0.07 -7.22 4.53
C GLY A 137 -0.95 -5.99 4.35
N LYS A 138 -0.71 -4.94 5.15
CA LYS A 138 -1.30 -3.63 4.92
C LYS A 138 -0.78 -3.04 3.61
N VAL A 139 -1.68 -2.55 2.77
CA VAL A 139 -1.39 -1.94 1.48
C VAL A 139 -1.79 -0.48 1.51
N GLU A 140 -0.88 0.39 1.09
CA GLU A 140 -1.17 1.78 0.82
C GLU A 140 -1.54 1.98 -0.64
N PHE A 141 -2.41 2.94 -0.89
CA PHE A 141 -2.74 3.36 -2.24
C PHE A 141 -3.01 4.86 -2.30
N ARG A 142 -2.78 5.40 -3.48
CA ARG A 142 -3.09 6.79 -3.82
C ARG A 142 -3.50 6.85 -5.28
N ASN A 143 -4.47 7.73 -5.60
CA ASN A 143 -4.80 7.99 -7.00
C ASN A 143 -3.63 8.64 -7.74
N ASP A 144 -3.46 8.26 -8.97
CA ASP A 144 -2.54 8.90 -9.92
C ASP A 144 -3.16 10.15 -10.58
N LYS A 145 -2.41 10.77 -11.51
CA LYS A 145 -2.89 11.93 -12.29
C LYS A 145 -4.01 11.57 -13.29
N GLY A 146 -4.16 10.29 -13.62
CA GLY A 146 -5.22 9.76 -14.47
C GLY A 146 -6.46 9.32 -13.71
N SER A 147 -6.55 9.65 -12.41
CA SER A 147 -7.65 9.24 -11.52
C SER A 147 -7.74 7.73 -11.31
N ASN A 148 -6.64 7.00 -11.48
CA ASN A 148 -6.58 5.58 -11.20
C ASN A 148 -5.98 5.31 -9.83
N VAL A 149 -6.46 4.26 -9.21
CA VAL A 149 -5.89 3.66 -8.00
C VAL A 149 -5.32 2.30 -8.37
N HIS A 150 -4.09 2.06 -7.92
CA HIS A 150 -3.36 0.82 -8.14
C HIS A 150 -3.01 0.22 -6.79
N ALA A 151 -3.22 -1.09 -6.62
CA ALA A 151 -2.87 -1.78 -5.38
C ALA A 151 -2.53 -3.25 -5.63
N VAL A 152 -1.60 -3.77 -4.84
CA VAL A 152 -1.30 -5.19 -4.80
C VAL A 152 -2.36 -5.90 -3.95
N VAL A 153 -2.94 -6.98 -4.45
CA VAL A 153 -3.99 -7.75 -3.75
C VAL A 153 -3.59 -9.19 -3.45
N GLY A 154 -2.42 -9.63 -3.89
CA GLY A 154 -1.91 -10.95 -3.58
C GLY A 154 -0.92 -11.48 -4.60
N LYS A 155 -0.77 -12.81 -4.61
CA LYS A 155 0.08 -13.56 -5.52
C LYS A 155 -0.72 -14.55 -6.35
N MET A 156 -0.20 -14.94 -7.51
CA MET A 156 -0.84 -15.97 -8.35
C MET A 156 -0.90 -17.35 -7.66
N SER A 157 0.01 -17.60 -6.72
CA SER A 157 0.02 -18.81 -5.86
C SER A 157 -1.16 -18.87 -4.87
N PHE A 158 -1.84 -17.75 -4.60
CA PHE A 158 -3.01 -17.73 -3.72
C PHE A 158 -4.17 -18.52 -4.32
N ASP A 159 -5.00 -19.12 -3.47
CA ASP A 159 -6.27 -19.70 -3.88
C ASP A 159 -7.20 -18.64 -4.47
N ALA A 160 -8.05 -19.04 -5.40
CA ALA A 160 -9.01 -18.10 -6.03
C ALA A 160 -9.91 -17.42 -5.01
N THR A 161 -10.36 -18.14 -3.98
CA THR A 161 -11.18 -17.60 -2.89
C THR A 161 -10.47 -16.48 -2.13
N LYS A 162 -9.21 -16.66 -1.77
CA LYS A 162 -8.39 -15.65 -1.08
C LYS A 162 -8.21 -14.38 -1.90
N LEU A 163 -7.98 -14.53 -3.22
CA LEU A 163 -7.90 -13.38 -4.12
C LEU A 163 -9.22 -12.65 -4.24
N VAL A 164 -10.33 -13.37 -4.37
CA VAL A 164 -11.68 -12.78 -4.43
C VAL A 164 -12.01 -12.00 -3.17
N GLU A 165 -11.69 -12.54 -1.99
CA GLU A 165 -11.87 -11.86 -0.70
C GLU A 165 -11.04 -10.58 -0.60
N ASN A 166 -9.75 -10.65 -0.95
CA ASN A 166 -8.86 -9.49 -0.92
C ASN A 166 -9.34 -8.39 -1.88
N ILE A 167 -9.71 -8.76 -3.12
CA ILE A 167 -10.20 -7.83 -4.14
C ILE A 167 -11.53 -7.22 -3.69
N GLY A 168 -12.45 -8.02 -3.16
CA GLY A 168 -13.74 -7.58 -2.63
C GLY A 168 -13.59 -6.59 -1.48
N ALA A 169 -12.70 -6.91 -0.51
CA ALA A 169 -12.38 -6.02 0.60
C ALA A 169 -11.80 -4.68 0.11
N PHE A 170 -10.90 -4.71 -0.88
CA PHE A 170 -10.31 -3.51 -1.44
C PHE A 170 -11.35 -2.63 -2.15
N ILE A 171 -12.21 -3.21 -2.99
CA ILE A 171 -13.28 -2.48 -3.69
C ILE A 171 -14.23 -1.84 -2.68
N SER A 172 -14.68 -2.60 -1.67
CA SER A 172 -15.58 -2.10 -0.62
C SER A 172 -14.96 -0.95 0.16
N TYR A 173 -13.66 -1.06 0.48
CA TYR A 173 -12.94 0.02 1.16
C TYR A 173 -12.83 1.27 0.29
N VAL A 174 -12.47 1.14 -1.00
CA VAL A 174 -12.40 2.29 -1.92
C VAL A 174 -13.76 2.96 -2.06
N GLN A 175 -14.86 2.20 -2.10
CA GLN A 175 -16.22 2.75 -2.09
C GLN A 175 -16.54 3.54 -0.83
N SER A 176 -16.12 3.04 0.34
CA SER A 176 -16.40 3.68 1.64
C SER A 176 -15.70 5.02 1.83
N ILE A 177 -14.55 5.23 1.19
CA ILE A 177 -13.78 6.47 1.27
C ILE A 177 -14.11 7.48 0.17
N LYS A 178 -15.24 7.30 -0.53
CA LYS A 178 -15.68 8.25 -1.57
C LYS A 178 -15.74 9.67 -0.99
N PRO A 179 -15.03 10.66 -1.58
CA PRO A 179 -15.13 12.05 -1.15
C PRO A 179 -16.53 12.62 -1.40
N ASN A 180 -17.05 13.43 -0.47
CA ASN A 180 -18.38 14.04 -0.59
C ASN A 180 -18.49 15.02 -1.78
N SER A 181 -17.37 15.58 -2.23
CA SER A 181 -17.29 16.50 -3.38
C SER A 181 -17.48 15.78 -4.72
N VAL A 182 -17.36 14.46 -4.77
CA VAL A 182 -17.48 13.68 -6.02
C VAL A 182 -18.95 13.41 -6.35
N LYS A 183 -19.43 14.03 -7.44
CA LYS A 183 -20.76 13.83 -8.00
C LYS A 183 -20.73 12.78 -9.12
N GLY A 184 -21.82 12.02 -9.26
CA GLY A 184 -21.96 11.01 -10.30
C GLY A 184 -21.27 9.68 -9.98
N THR A 185 -20.90 8.94 -11.05
CA THR A 185 -20.31 7.60 -10.94
C THR A 185 -18.90 7.67 -10.38
N TYR A 186 -18.69 7.12 -9.18
CA TYR A 186 -17.39 7.16 -8.49
C TYR A 186 -16.42 6.13 -9.06
N ILE A 187 -16.82 4.85 -9.16
CA ILE A 187 -16.02 3.80 -9.80
C ILE A 187 -16.47 3.68 -11.25
N LYS A 188 -15.59 4.02 -12.20
CA LYS A 188 -15.86 3.94 -13.64
C LYS A 188 -15.53 2.58 -14.22
N SER A 189 -14.42 2.00 -13.83
CA SER A 189 -14.01 0.67 -14.27
C SER A 189 -13.04 0.04 -13.27
N ILE A 190 -13.08 -1.30 -13.22
CA ILE A 190 -12.18 -2.11 -12.42
C ILE A 190 -11.51 -3.13 -13.35
N ALA A 191 -10.22 -3.30 -13.21
CA ALA A 191 -9.46 -4.34 -13.88
C ALA A 191 -8.49 -5.00 -12.90
N ILE A 192 -8.24 -6.28 -13.09
CA ILE A 192 -7.22 -7.04 -12.38
C ILE A 192 -6.19 -7.55 -13.36
N CYS A 193 -4.94 -7.59 -12.99
CA CYS A 193 -3.88 -8.20 -13.78
C CYS A 193 -2.85 -8.87 -12.87
N ALA A 194 -2.06 -9.76 -13.46
CA ALA A 194 -0.87 -10.27 -12.83
C ALA A 194 0.38 -9.76 -13.57
N THR A 195 1.52 -9.78 -12.93
CA THR A 195 2.77 -9.32 -13.54
C THR A 195 2.99 -9.99 -14.90
N MET A 196 3.10 -9.20 -15.96
CA MET A 196 3.30 -9.64 -17.35
C MET A 196 2.11 -10.45 -17.95
N THR A 197 0.88 -10.24 -17.48
CA THR A 197 -0.33 -10.81 -18.10
C THR A 197 -1.22 -9.71 -18.68
N PRO A 198 -2.12 -10.07 -19.59
CA PRO A 198 -3.22 -9.19 -19.95
C PRO A 198 -4.09 -8.85 -18.75
N SER A 199 -4.72 -7.68 -18.77
CA SER A 199 -5.69 -7.29 -17.75
C SER A 199 -7.06 -7.91 -18.03
N VAL A 200 -7.76 -8.29 -16.95
CA VAL A 200 -9.13 -8.81 -16.99
C VAL A 200 -10.05 -7.77 -16.39
N ARG A 201 -11.05 -7.32 -17.12
CA ARG A 201 -12.08 -6.40 -16.61
C ARG A 201 -12.98 -7.13 -15.61
N VAL A 202 -13.33 -6.41 -14.55
CA VAL A 202 -14.29 -6.85 -13.54
C VAL A 202 -15.54 -5.99 -13.70
N SER A 203 -16.70 -6.60 -13.88
CA SER A 203 -17.98 -5.90 -13.76
C SER A 203 -18.19 -5.51 -12.30
N ALA A 204 -18.43 -4.22 -12.08
CA ALA A 204 -18.74 -3.68 -10.76
C ALA A 204 -20.19 -4.02 -10.36
#